data_b72c12cb4cedc5367c70e3f14c512952
#
_entry.id   b72c12cb4cedc5367c70e3f14c512952
#
_cell.length_a   1.000
_cell.length_b   1.000
_cell.length_c   1.000
_cell.angle_alpha   90.00
_cell.angle_beta   90.00
_cell.angle_gamma   90.00
#
_symmetry.space_group_name_H-M   'P 1'
#
loop_
_entity.id
_entity.type
_entity.pdbx_description
1 polymer ?
#
loop_
_entity_poly.entity_id
_entity_poly.type
_entity_poly.pdbx_seq_one_letter_code
_entity_poly.pdbx_strand_id
1 'polypeptide(L)'
;PKSGFEDILKMCTEIGIDYIQPLFSERQVNKNLNFSRKLLRWNSIIKEAVEQSERLWKPFILDGMDIIEWLKSRDNKERVSISITREDNLYDLNQWLRKQQDFGIKEGGIFWNVIGPEGGWSPKEINFFRKNNNTLVKLSDTILRTSTASINASSILNQWRIDLS
;
A
#
# COMPACT_ATOMS: atom_id res chain seq x y z
N PRO A 1 15.16 -5.43 -11.61
CA PRO A 1 16.14 -4.65 -10.87
C PRO A 1 15.97 -4.93 -9.37
N LYS A 2 17.08 -5.18 -8.66
CA LYS A 2 17.06 -5.52 -7.23
C LYS A 2 16.63 -4.34 -6.31
N SER A 3 16.53 -3.14 -6.83
CA SER A 3 16.31 -1.91 -6.07
C SER A 3 14.84 -1.55 -5.80
N GLY A 4 13.90 -1.92 -6.64
CA GLY A 4 12.55 -1.34 -6.61
C GLY A 4 11.80 -1.43 -5.28
N PHE A 5 11.80 -2.59 -4.60
CA PHE A 5 11.10 -2.74 -3.31
C PHE A 5 11.86 -2.09 -2.14
N GLU A 6 13.18 -2.11 -2.17
CA GLU A 6 14.03 -1.45 -1.16
C GLU A 6 13.89 0.07 -1.23
N ASP A 7 13.79 0.63 -2.43
CA ASP A 7 13.49 2.06 -2.63
C ASP A 7 12.10 2.42 -2.10
N ILE A 8 11.09 1.57 -2.32
CA ILE A 8 9.75 1.74 -1.74
C ILE A 8 9.83 1.76 -0.21
N LEU A 9 10.51 0.80 0.42
CA LEU A 9 10.67 0.75 1.87
C LEU A 9 11.28 2.03 2.42
N LYS A 10 12.37 2.50 1.82
CA LYS A 10 13.07 3.71 2.22
C LYS A 10 12.14 4.93 2.12
N MET A 11 11.62 5.20 0.91
CA MET A 11 10.86 6.42 0.65
C MET A 11 9.51 6.44 1.40
N CYS A 12 8.79 5.32 1.49
CA CYS A 12 7.55 5.25 2.27
C CYS A 12 7.81 5.44 3.77
N THR A 13 8.96 4.98 4.29
CA THR A 13 9.39 5.26 5.65
C THR A 13 9.63 6.74 5.87
N GLU A 14 10.39 7.40 5.00
CA GLU A 14 10.66 8.84 5.06
C GLU A 14 9.38 9.68 5.00
N ILE A 15 8.42 9.29 4.17
CA ILE A 15 7.11 9.97 4.03
C ILE A 15 6.26 9.84 5.30
N GLY A 16 6.42 8.77 6.09
CA GLY A 16 5.69 8.64 7.36
C GLY A 16 4.67 7.52 7.43
N ILE A 17 4.72 6.50 6.56
CA ILE A 17 3.83 5.33 6.62
C ILE A 17 4.13 4.50 7.87
N ASP A 18 3.08 3.93 8.50
CA ASP A 18 3.20 3.16 9.73
C ASP A 18 3.26 1.65 9.50
N TYR A 19 2.62 1.16 8.43
CA TYR A 19 2.59 -0.26 8.09
C TYR A 19 2.94 -0.48 6.63
N ILE A 20 3.76 -1.49 6.37
CA ILE A 20 4.08 -1.96 5.02
C ILE A 20 3.79 -3.46 4.95
N GLN A 21 2.84 -3.83 4.12
CA GLN A 21 2.42 -5.21 3.90
C GLN A 21 2.88 -5.69 2.51
N PRO A 22 3.90 -6.55 2.43
CA PRO A 22 4.23 -7.21 1.17
C PRO A 22 3.13 -8.18 0.77
N LEU A 23 2.62 -8.04 -0.46
CA LEU A 23 1.56 -8.89 -0.98
C LEU A 23 2.04 -9.66 -2.21
N PHE A 24 1.62 -10.91 -2.29
CA PHE A 24 1.85 -11.77 -3.46
C PHE A 24 0.61 -11.76 -4.35
N SER A 25 0.82 -11.54 -5.64
CA SER A 25 -0.22 -11.54 -6.65
C SER A 25 0.08 -12.59 -7.74
N GLU A 26 -0.94 -12.94 -8.52
CA GLU A 26 -0.81 -13.96 -9.57
C GLU A 26 0.24 -13.59 -10.63
N ARG A 27 0.33 -12.30 -11.00
CA ARG A 27 1.24 -11.77 -12.03
C ARG A 27 2.58 -11.27 -11.50
N GLN A 28 2.90 -11.56 -10.27
CA GLN A 28 4.20 -11.19 -9.71
C GLN A 28 5.31 -12.07 -10.32
N VAL A 29 6.37 -11.43 -10.82
CA VAL A 29 7.48 -12.09 -11.52
C VAL A 29 8.31 -13.01 -10.59
N ASN A 30 8.42 -12.70 -9.29
CA ASN A 30 9.24 -13.42 -8.32
C ASN A 30 8.42 -13.97 -7.15
N LYS A 31 7.87 -15.17 -7.29
CA LYS A 31 7.12 -15.85 -6.21
C LYS A 31 8.01 -16.48 -5.13
N ASN A 32 9.29 -16.73 -5.42
CA ASN A 32 10.24 -17.36 -4.48
C ASN A 32 11.07 -16.30 -3.73
N LEU A 33 10.40 -15.45 -2.98
CA LEU A 33 11.08 -14.58 -2.03
C LEU A 33 11.36 -15.38 -0.76
N ASN A 34 12.64 -15.68 -0.49
CA ASN A 34 13.06 -16.10 0.85
C ASN A 34 12.89 -14.90 1.79
N PHE A 35 11.66 -14.73 2.28
CA PHE A 35 11.19 -13.56 3.02
C PHE A 35 12.04 -13.35 4.28
N SER A 36 12.29 -14.41 5.04
CA SER A 36 13.06 -14.36 6.28
C SER A 36 14.46 -13.80 6.09
N ARG A 37 15.12 -14.16 4.98
CA ARG A 37 16.48 -13.68 4.67
C ARG A 37 16.49 -12.20 4.26
N LYS A 38 15.41 -11.72 3.64
CA LYS A 38 15.28 -10.32 3.23
C LYS A 38 14.83 -9.42 4.37
N LEU A 39 14.10 -9.94 5.32
CA LEU A 39 13.53 -9.17 6.42
C LEU A 39 14.61 -8.44 7.25
N LEU A 40 15.75 -9.09 7.50
CA LEU A 40 16.88 -8.45 8.20
C LEU A 40 17.39 -7.22 7.43
N ARG A 41 17.60 -7.38 6.11
CA ARG A 41 18.06 -6.27 5.25
C ARG A 41 17.02 -5.16 5.15
N TRP A 42 15.75 -5.49 5.01
CA TRP A 42 14.66 -4.52 4.95
C TRP A 42 14.52 -3.74 6.26
N ASN A 43 14.66 -4.40 7.39
CA ASN A 43 14.69 -3.72 8.69
C ASN A 43 15.88 -2.75 8.82
N SER A 44 17.05 -3.07 8.26
CA SER A 44 18.19 -2.16 8.22
C SER A 44 17.90 -0.92 7.39
N ILE A 45 17.32 -1.09 6.19
CA ILE A 45 16.93 0.02 5.30
C ILE A 45 15.89 0.93 5.98
N ILE A 46 14.89 0.33 6.61
CA ILE A 46 13.87 1.07 7.36
C ILE A 46 14.51 1.86 8.51
N LYS A 47 15.44 1.24 9.25
CA LYS A 47 16.14 1.91 10.35
C LYS A 47 16.93 3.12 9.87
N GLU A 48 17.72 2.97 8.80
CA GLU A 48 18.46 4.08 8.19
C GLU A 48 17.52 5.22 7.73
N ALA A 49 16.38 4.87 7.13
CA ALA A 49 15.39 5.86 6.69
C ALA A 49 14.73 6.59 7.87
N VAL A 50 14.45 5.90 8.98
CA VAL A 50 13.94 6.49 10.23
C VAL A 50 14.94 7.49 10.81
N GLU A 51 16.22 7.11 10.89
CA GLU A 51 17.30 7.96 11.40
C GLU A 51 17.48 9.21 10.53
N GLN A 52 17.48 9.05 9.20
CA GLN A 52 17.66 10.14 8.26
C GLN A 52 16.47 11.13 8.26
N SER A 53 15.24 10.63 8.44
CA SER A 53 14.02 11.44 8.45
C SER A 53 13.62 11.95 9.84
N GLU A 54 14.43 11.69 10.86
CA GLU A 54 14.19 12.08 12.27
C GLU A 54 12.84 11.60 12.83
N ARG A 55 12.33 10.46 12.34
CA ARG A 55 11.08 9.89 12.83
C ARG A 55 11.24 9.33 14.24
N LEU A 56 10.21 9.52 15.06
CA LEU A 56 10.19 9.02 16.46
C LEU A 56 9.90 7.52 16.55
N TRP A 57 9.32 6.92 15.50
CA TRP A 57 8.98 5.49 15.46
C TRP A 57 9.24 4.89 14.08
N LYS A 58 9.54 3.60 14.09
CA LYS A 58 9.78 2.78 12.92
C LYS A 58 8.46 2.21 12.38
N PRO A 59 8.23 2.20 11.06
CA PRO A 59 7.10 1.47 10.49
C PRO A 59 7.24 -0.04 10.71
N PHE A 60 6.10 -0.72 10.79
CA PHE A 60 6.04 -2.18 10.83
C PHE A 60 6.04 -2.74 9.42
N ILE A 61 7.03 -3.62 9.11
CA ILE A 61 6.98 -4.46 7.93
C ILE A 61 6.37 -5.81 8.34
N LEU A 62 5.25 -6.15 7.72
CA LEU A 62 4.49 -7.37 8.02
C LEU A 62 4.98 -8.55 7.16
N ASP A 63 4.62 -9.76 7.53
CA ASP A 63 4.93 -10.96 6.75
C ASP A 63 4.21 -10.96 5.41
N GLY A 64 4.88 -11.49 4.37
CA GLY A 64 4.30 -11.56 3.04
C GLY A 64 3.09 -12.50 2.97
N MET A 65 2.03 -12.07 2.32
CA MET A 65 0.78 -12.81 2.21
C MET A 65 0.18 -12.73 0.80
N ASP A 66 -0.57 -13.75 0.40
CA ASP A 66 -1.38 -13.68 -0.83
C ASP A 66 -2.43 -12.58 -0.71
N ILE A 67 -2.65 -11.80 -1.79
CA ILE A 67 -3.56 -10.66 -1.78
C ILE A 67 -5.00 -11.05 -1.42
N ILE A 68 -5.49 -12.18 -1.93
CA ILE A 68 -6.87 -12.62 -1.68
C ILE A 68 -7.03 -13.07 -0.23
N GLU A 69 -6.05 -13.80 0.31
CA GLU A 69 -6.04 -14.22 1.71
C GLU A 69 -5.93 -13.01 2.65
N TRP A 70 -5.06 -12.07 2.31
CA TRP A 70 -4.91 -10.84 3.07
C TRP A 70 -6.22 -10.03 3.11
N LEU A 71 -6.90 -9.84 1.98
CA LEU A 71 -8.19 -9.14 1.94
C LEU A 71 -9.27 -9.83 2.77
N LYS A 72 -9.30 -11.16 2.78
CA LYS A 72 -10.24 -11.94 3.61
C LYS A 72 -9.97 -11.80 5.11
N SER A 73 -8.74 -11.50 5.52
CA SER A 73 -8.35 -11.34 6.92
C SER A 73 -8.59 -9.93 7.48
N ARG A 74 -9.06 -8.98 6.66
CA ARG A 74 -9.31 -7.59 7.13
C ARG A 74 -10.58 -7.52 7.98
N ASP A 75 -10.52 -6.67 8.99
CA ASP A 75 -11.65 -6.44 9.88
C ASP A 75 -12.35 -5.08 9.61
N ASN A 76 -13.37 -4.77 10.39
CA ASN A 76 -14.15 -3.55 10.25
C ASN A 76 -13.42 -2.27 10.72
N LYS A 77 -12.29 -2.41 11.41
CA LYS A 77 -11.42 -1.29 11.84
C LYS A 77 -10.44 -0.87 10.75
N GLU A 78 -10.47 -1.54 9.62
CA GLU A 78 -9.58 -1.27 8.50
C GLU A 78 -10.39 -0.82 7.28
N ARG A 79 -9.86 0.15 6.58
CA ARG A 79 -10.40 0.62 5.29
C ARG A 79 -9.38 0.33 4.20
N VAL A 80 -9.80 -0.37 3.19
CA VAL A 80 -8.93 -0.82 2.11
C VAL A 80 -9.38 -0.23 0.78
N SER A 81 -8.47 0.41 0.08
CA SER A 81 -8.61 0.77 -1.32
C SER A 81 -7.59 0.01 -2.17
N ILE A 82 -7.97 -0.36 -3.37
CA ILE A 82 -7.11 -1.09 -4.31
C ILE A 82 -6.86 -0.21 -5.52
N SER A 83 -5.61 0.12 -5.76
CA SER A 83 -5.21 0.92 -6.91
C SER A 83 -5.23 0.08 -8.18
N ILE A 84 -5.95 0.56 -9.19
CA ILE A 84 -6.00 -0.05 -10.51
C ILE A 84 -5.71 0.98 -11.60
N THR A 85 -5.39 0.50 -12.78
CA THR A 85 -5.14 1.30 -13.98
C THR A 85 -6.16 0.95 -15.07
N ARG A 86 -6.36 1.85 -16.04
CA ARG A 86 -7.15 1.59 -17.26
C ARG A 86 -8.63 1.30 -17.00
N GLU A 87 -9.21 1.89 -15.96
CA GLU A 87 -10.64 1.83 -15.69
C GLU A 87 -11.19 3.25 -15.55
N ASP A 88 -12.27 3.55 -16.26
CA ASP A 88 -12.90 4.85 -16.25
C ASP A 88 -13.84 5.01 -15.05
N ASN A 89 -14.14 6.28 -14.69
CA ASN A 89 -15.08 6.63 -13.64
C ASN A 89 -14.75 6.13 -12.22
N LEU A 90 -13.48 5.90 -11.93
CA LEU A 90 -13.03 5.61 -10.58
C LEU A 90 -12.83 6.89 -9.78
N TYR A 91 -13.10 6.80 -8.48
CA TYR A 91 -12.61 7.80 -7.54
C TYR A 91 -11.08 7.80 -7.52
N ASP A 92 -10.48 8.97 -7.39
CA ASP A 92 -9.08 9.02 -6.97
C ASP A 92 -8.93 8.73 -5.47
N LEU A 93 -7.71 8.48 -5.03
CA LEU A 93 -7.42 8.12 -3.64
C LEU A 93 -7.85 9.24 -2.66
N ASN A 94 -7.67 10.53 -3.02
CA ASN A 94 -8.10 11.65 -2.17
C ASN A 94 -9.63 11.69 -2.02
N GLN A 95 -10.36 11.50 -3.12
CA GLN A 95 -11.83 11.48 -3.09
C GLN A 95 -12.34 10.32 -2.20
N TRP A 96 -11.68 9.16 -2.27
CA TRP A 96 -12.03 8.04 -1.40
C TRP A 96 -11.75 8.36 0.07
N LEU A 97 -10.58 8.91 0.40
CA LEU A 97 -10.21 9.27 1.77
C LEU A 97 -11.14 10.31 2.37
N ARG A 98 -11.56 11.33 1.62
CA ARG A 98 -12.54 12.33 2.09
C ARG A 98 -13.86 11.70 2.51
N LYS A 99 -14.30 10.63 1.83
CA LYS A 99 -15.50 9.88 2.22
C LYS A 99 -15.32 9.04 3.50
N GLN A 100 -14.08 8.81 3.92
CA GLN A 100 -13.75 8.06 5.13
C GLN A 100 -13.39 8.96 6.32
N GLN A 101 -13.55 10.27 6.20
CA GLN A 101 -13.07 11.24 7.20
C GLN A 101 -13.63 10.96 8.60
N ASP A 102 -14.93 10.73 8.72
CA ASP A 102 -15.57 10.42 10.00
C ASP A 102 -15.01 9.16 10.66
N PHE A 103 -14.71 8.14 9.88
CA PHE A 103 -14.10 6.90 10.36
C PHE A 103 -12.67 7.13 10.88
N GLY A 104 -11.86 7.90 10.12
CA GLY A 104 -10.48 8.21 10.53
C GLY A 104 -10.40 8.97 11.84
N ILE A 105 -11.23 9.99 12.02
CA ILE A 105 -11.21 10.86 13.22
C ILE A 105 -11.76 10.15 14.45
N LYS A 106 -12.91 9.48 14.32
CA LYS A 106 -13.66 8.96 15.48
C LYS A 106 -13.14 7.63 16.00
N GLU A 107 -12.60 6.78 15.15
CA GLU A 107 -12.32 5.38 15.47
C GLU A 107 -10.81 5.03 15.45
N GLY A 108 -9.93 5.96 15.08
CA GLY A 108 -8.50 5.66 14.95
C GLY A 108 -8.21 4.54 13.95
N GLY A 109 -8.98 4.50 12.85
CA GLY A 109 -8.97 3.40 11.89
C GLY A 109 -7.67 3.27 11.11
N ILE A 110 -7.37 2.07 10.66
CA ILE A 110 -6.24 1.78 9.79
C ILE A 110 -6.67 1.91 8.32
N PHE A 111 -5.87 2.62 7.54
CA PHE A 111 -6.11 2.85 6.12
C PHE A 111 -5.03 2.19 5.26
N TRP A 112 -5.47 1.37 4.32
CA TRP A 112 -4.61 0.68 3.37
C TRP A 112 -4.89 1.15 1.95
N ASN A 113 -3.82 1.40 1.21
CA ASN A 113 -3.90 1.44 -0.24
C ASN A 113 -3.04 0.33 -0.83
N VAL A 114 -3.67 -0.55 -1.61
CA VAL A 114 -3.03 -1.72 -2.21
C VAL A 114 -2.56 -1.39 -3.61
N ILE A 115 -1.26 -1.58 -3.86
CA ILE A 115 -0.61 -1.31 -5.14
C ILE A 115 -0.33 -2.62 -5.87
N GLY A 116 -0.70 -2.69 -7.13
CA GLY A 116 -0.46 -3.86 -7.97
C GLY A 116 0.99 -4.02 -8.43
N PRO A 117 1.36 -5.23 -8.88
CA PRO A 117 2.65 -5.48 -9.50
C PRO A 117 2.75 -4.81 -10.87
N GLU A 118 3.95 -4.76 -11.44
CA GLU A 118 4.20 -4.20 -12.77
C GLU A 118 3.35 -4.85 -13.88
N GLY A 119 3.02 -6.14 -13.73
CA GLY A 119 2.13 -6.87 -14.63
C GLY A 119 0.64 -6.56 -14.44
N GLY A 120 0.29 -5.70 -13.48
CA GLY A 120 -1.08 -5.38 -13.08
C GLY A 120 -1.80 -6.56 -12.43
N TRP A 121 -3.04 -6.35 -12.04
CA TRP A 121 -3.89 -7.38 -11.47
C TRP A 121 -4.37 -8.39 -12.53
N SER A 122 -4.52 -9.64 -12.16
CA SER A 122 -5.11 -10.65 -13.04
C SER A 122 -6.64 -10.46 -13.15
N PRO A 123 -7.29 -10.99 -14.21
CA PRO A 123 -8.75 -10.99 -14.31
C PRO A 123 -9.44 -11.67 -13.12
N LYS A 124 -8.79 -12.70 -12.56
CA LYS A 124 -9.29 -13.42 -11.38
C LYS A 124 -9.27 -12.53 -10.14
N GLU A 125 -8.18 -11.79 -9.92
CA GLU A 125 -8.03 -10.84 -8.81
C GLU A 125 -9.03 -9.69 -8.94
N ILE A 126 -9.14 -9.06 -10.11
CA ILE A 126 -10.12 -7.99 -10.39
C ILE A 126 -11.55 -8.48 -10.13
N ASN A 127 -11.89 -9.66 -10.60
CA ASN A 127 -13.22 -10.24 -10.36
C ASN A 127 -13.48 -10.49 -8.87
N PHE A 128 -12.46 -10.97 -8.14
CA PHE A 128 -12.54 -11.12 -6.68
C PHE A 128 -12.77 -9.77 -5.99
N PHE A 129 -12.02 -8.73 -6.36
CA PHE A 129 -12.16 -7.39 -5.77
C PHE A 129 -13.59 -6.85 -5.94
N ARG A 130 -14.15 -6.95 -7.15
CA ARG A 130 -15.52 -6.50 -7.45
C ARG A 130 -16.59 -7.30 -6.70
N LYS A 131 -16.47 -8.64 -6.68
CA LYS A 131 -17.44 -9.51 -6.00
C LYS A 131 -17.49 -9.29 -4.49
N ASN A 132 -16.38 -8.86 -3.88
CA ASN A 132 -16.29 -8.60 -2.45
C ASN A 132 -16.43 -7.10 -2.10
N ASN A 133 -16.93 -6.28 -3.04
CA ASN A 133 -17.17 -4.85 -2.86
C ASN A 133 -15.92 -4.08 -2.38
N ASN A 134 -14.71 -4.52 -2.75
CA ASN A 134 -13.51 -3.77 -2.45
C ASN A 134 -13.50 -2.47 -3.25
N THR A 135 -13.12 -1.38 -2.62
CA THR A 135 -13.07 -0.09 -3.29
C THR A 135 -11.89 0.00 -4.23
N LEU A 136 -12.17 0.19 -5.51
CA LEU A 136 -11.16 0.41 -6.55
C LEU A 136 -10.94 1.92 -6.71
N VAL A 137 -9.67 2.34 -6.78
CA VAL A 137 -9.29 3.75 -6.91
C VAL A 137 -8.22 3.93 -8.00
N LYS A 138 -8.13 5.14 -8.54
CA LYS A 138 -7.00 5.56 -9.38
C LYS A 138 -6.05 6.44 -8.57
N LEU A 139 -4.75 6.37 -8.90
CA LEU A 139 -3.73 7.24 -8.31
C LEU A 139 -3.30 8.37 -9.25
N SER A 140 -3.50 8.20 -10.55
CA SER A 140 -3.08 9.14 -11.59
C SER A 140 -3.87 8.87 -12.86
N ASP A 141 -3.92 9.83 -13.75
CA ASP A 141 -4.44 9.66 -15.12
C ASP A 141 -3.42 8.94 -16.03
N THR A 142 -2.18 8.80 -15.58
CA THR A 142 -1.13 8.03 -16.27
C THR A 142 -0.84 6.71 -15.55
N ILE A 143 -0.23 5.76 -16.27
CA ILE A 143 0.21 4.49 -15.67
C ILE A 143 1.52 4.73 -14.93
N LEU A 144 1.49 4.55 -13.61
CA LEU A 144 2.65 4.66 -12.76
C LEU A 144 3.36 3.31 -12.62
N ARG A 145 4.68 3.33 -12.49
CA ARG A 145 5.44 2.17 -12.00
C ARG A 145 5.07 1.87 -10.56
N THR A 146 5.17 0.63 -10.12
CA THR A 146 4.84 0.21 -8.74
C THR A 146 5.53 1.09 -7.70
N SER A 147 6.80 1.42 -7.86
CA SER A 147 7.52 2.31 -6.94
C SER A 147 6.92 3.73 -6.92
N THR A 148 6.67 4.32 -8.09
CA THR A 148 6.05 5.65 -8.18
C THR A 148 4.64 5.66 -7.60
N ALA A 149 3.86 4.63 -7.87
CA ALA A 149 2.51 4.47 -7.31
C ALA A 149 2.54 4.37 -5.78
N SER A 150 3.47 3.59 -5.22
CA SER A 150 3.63 3.44 -3.76
C SER A 150 4.00 4.76 -3.09
N ILE A 151 4.94 5.52 -3.65
CA ILE A 151 5.35 6.82 -3.14
C ILE A 151 4.19 7.83 -3.21
N ASN A 152 3.49 7.89 -4.35
CA ASN A 152 2.35 8.77 -4.54
C ASN A 152 1.23 8.45 -3.53
N ALA A 153 0.83 7.19 -3.40
CA ALA A 153 -0.18 6.78 -2.45
C ALA A 153 0.23 7.08 -1.00
N SER A 154 1.49 6.82 -0.64
CA SER A 154 2.04 7.13 0.69
C SER A 154 1.97 8.62 1.00
N SER A 155 2.33 9.47 0.04
CA SER A 155 2.25 10.92 0.19
C SER A 155 0.82 11.40 0.42
N ILE A 156 -0.14 10.88 -0.36
CA ILE A 156 -1.57 11.21 -0.22
C ILE A 156 -2.10 10.76 1.16
N LEU A 157 -1.80 9.54 1.59
CA LEU A 157 -2.23 9.01 2.89
C LEU A 157 -1.63 9.81 4.04
N ASN A 158 -0.36 10.16 3.97
CA ASN A 158 0.30 10.95 5.01
C ASN A 158 -0.26 12.37 5.07
N GLN A 159 -0.44 13.04 3.93
CA GLN A 159 -1.04 14.38 3.90
C GLN A 159 -2.45 14.37 4.48
N TRP A 160 -3.28 13.40 4.10
CA TRP A 160 -4.61 13.24 4.64
C TRP A 160 -4.61 13.05 6.17
N ARG A 161 -3.67 12.26 6.70
CA ARG A 161 -3.51 12.09 8.15
C ARG A 161 -3.15 13.40 8.85
N ILE A 162 -2.25 14.20 8.25
CA ILE A 162 -1.87 15.52 8.78
C ILE A 162 -3.08 16.48 8.79
N ASP A 163 -3.90 16.44 7.75
CA ASP A 163 -5.09 17.27 7.65
C ASP A 163 -6.17 16.91 8.70
N LEU A 164 -6.12 15.71 9.28
CA LEU A 164 -7.03 15.25 10.34
C LEU A 164 -6.51 15.56 11.77
N SER A 165 -5.24 15.85 11.95
CA SER A 165 -4.60 16.11 13.25
C SER A 165 -4.70 17.57 13.65
#